data_45542cd6a70568f4c5533c9503cd6a95
#
_entry.id   45542cd6a70568f4c5533c9503cd6a95
#
_cell.length_a   1.000
_cell.length_b   1.000
_cell.length_c   1.000
_cell.angle_alpha   90.00
_cell.angle_beta   90.00
_cell.angle_gamma   90.00
#
_symmetry.space_group_name_H-M   'P 1'
#
loop_
_entity.id
_entity.type
_entity.pdbx_description
1 polymer ?
#
loop_
_entity_poly.entity_id
_entity_poly.type
_entity_poly.pdbx_seq_one_letter_code
_entity_poly.pdbx_strand_id
1 'polypeptide(L)'
;MPEGIDLVAGGGRTAGGRCIIPIIRMFTLCMGEAAAISLTPVAILVVEGEREYLALLPGAPETIDDLFETLRDDIEREKKRSAG
;
A
#
# COMPACT_ATOMS: atom_id res chain seq x y z
N MET A 1 -21.67 -6.01 -12.27
CA MET A 1 -21.53 -5.86 -10.84
C MET A 1 -20.19 -5.21 -10.53
N PRO A 2 -20.18 -4.07 -9.86
CA PRO A 2 -18.94 -3.39 -9.61
C PRO A 2 -18.08 -4.12 -8.57
N GLU A 3 -16.97 -4.62 -9.05
CA GLU A 3 -15.93 -5.20 -8.23
C GLU A 3 -14.65 -4.48 -8.56
N GLY A 4 -13.86 -4.19 -7.58
CA GLY A 4 -12.60 -3.51 -7.79
C GLY A 4 -11.52 -4.01 -6.89
N ILE A 5 -10.32 -4.15 -7.42
CA ILE A 5 -9.13 -4.45 -6.66
C ILE A 5 -8.15 -3.31 -6.87
N ASP A 6 -7.81 -2.64 -5.80
CA ASP A 6 -6.86 -1.54 -5.84
C ASP A 6 -5.75 -1.78 -4.84
N LEU A 7 -4.57 -1.26 -5.15
CA LEU A 7 -3.50 -1.17 -4.18
C LEU A 7 -3.43 0.27 -3.69
N VAL A 8 -3.32 0.41 -2.38
CA VAL A 8 -3.21 1.73 -1.76
C VAL A 8 -2.05 1.72 -0.78
N ALA A 9 -1.39 2.86 -0.67
CA ALA A 9 -0.38 3.06 0.36
C ALA A 9 -1.10 3.48 1.63
N GLY A 10 -0.91 2.73 2.70
CA GLY A 10 -1.44 3.09 4.00
C GLY A 10 -0.65 4.21 4.64
N GLY A 11 -1.07 4.64 5.82
CA GLY A 11 -0.39 5.70 6.54
C GLY A 11 1.01 5.30 6.95
N GLY A 12 2.00 6.10 6.59
CA GLY A 12 3.37 5.86 6.96
C GLY A 12 3.60 6.15 8.44
N ARG A 13 4.48 5.37 9.05
CA ARG A 13 4.89 5.58 10.44
C ARG A 13 6.40 5.60 10.51
N THR A 14 6.90 6.49 11.35
CA THR A 14 8.34 6.63 11.56
C THR A 14 8.70 5.96 12.88
N ALA A 15 9.70 5.10 12.83
CA ALA A 15 10.23 4.43 14.00
C ALA A 15 11.72 4.21 13.82
N GLY A 16 12.54 4.70 14.77
CA GLY A 16 13.98 4.48 14.73
C GLY A 16 14.67 5.04 13.50
N GLY A 17 14.21 6.18 12.97
CA GLY A 17 14.79 6.79 11.78
C GLY A 17 14.32 6.15 10.48
N ARG A 18 13.36 5.23 10.55
CA ARG A 18 12.80 4.56 9.38
C ARG A 18 11.36 4.95 9.21
N CYS A 19 10.93 5.05 7.96
CA CYS A 19 9.53 5.24 7.63
C CYS A 19 8.98 3.92 7.10
N ILE A 20 7.90 3.44 7.69
CA ILE A 20 7.28 2.17 7.30
C ILE A 20 5.94 2.48 6.68
N ILE A 21 5.77 2.08 5.42
CA ILE A 21 4.55 2.35 4.65
C ILE A 21 3.95 1.01 4.22
N PRO A 22 2.79 0.62 4.78
CA PRO A 22 2.14 -0.61 4.34
C PRO A 22 1.47 -0.42 2.99
N ILE A 23 1.57 -1.43 2.15
CA ILE A 23 0.85 -1.48 0.88
C ILE A 23 -0.30 -2.44 1.06
N ILE A 24 -1.50 -1.98 0.83
CA ILE A 24 -2.72 -2.69 1.17
C ILE A 24 -3.53 -2.92 -0.09
N ARG A 25 -3.97 -4.16 -0.27
CA ARG A 25 -4.91 -4.49 -1.32
C ARG A 25 -6.32 -4.24 -0.78
N MET A 26 -7.05 -3.38 -1.48
CA MET A 26 -8.42 -3.09 -1.15
C MET A 26 -9.31 -3.76 -2.19
N PHE A 27 -10.19 -4.62 -1.72
CA PHE A 27 -11.16 -5.29 -2.57
C PHE A 27 -12.54 -4.77 -2.21
N THR A 28 -13.26 -4.30 -3.21
CA THR A 28 -14.61 -3.76 -3.04
C THR A 28 -15.59 -4.65 -3.77
N LEU A 29 -16.61 -5.09 -3.07
CA LEU A 29 -17.68 -5.90 -3.62
C LEU A 29 -19.01 -5.22 -3.33
N CYS A 30 -19.78 -4.95 -4.37
CA CYS A 30 -21.11 -4.37 -4.23
C CYS A 30 -22.15 -5.42 -4.61
N MET A 31 -23.11 -5.66 -3.71
CA MET A 31 -24.20 -6.62 -3.92
C MET A 31 -25.52 -5.91 -3.60
N GLY A 32 -26.21 -5.47 -4.67
CA GLY A 32 -27.44 -4.73 -4.48
C GLY A 32 -27.23 -3.46 -3.68
N GLU A 33 -27.88 -3.37 -2.53
CA GLU A 33 -27.75 -2.21 -1.65
C GLU A 33 -26.59 -2.37 -0.64
N ALA A 34 -25.99 -3.55 -0.59
CA ALA A 34 -24.91 -3.84 0.33
C ALA A 34 -23.57 -3.66 -0.34
N ALA A 35 -22.58 -3.23 0.41
CA ALA A 35 -21.21 -3.13 -0.06
C ALA A 35 -20.29 -3.71 1.02
N ALA A 36 -19.27 -4.43 0.57
CA ALA A 36 -18.26 -4.98 1.46
C ALA A 36 -16.87 -4.53 0.97
N ILE A 37 -16.02 -4.16 1.90
CA ILE A 37 -14.66 -3.77 1.62
C ILE A 37 -13.74 -4.66 2.43
N SER A 38 -12.77 -5.26 1.73
CA SER A 38 -11.76 -6.10 2.36
C SER A 38 -10.40 -5.45 2.18
N LEU A 39 -9.66 -5.30 3.27
CA LEU A 39 -8.32 -4.72 3.26
C LEU A 39 -7.34 -5.80 3.68
N THR A 40 -6.34 -6.04 2.83
CA THR A 40 -5.34 -7.06 3.08
C THR A 40 -3.96 -6.48 2.81
N PRO A 41 -3.07 -6.45 3.80
CA PRO A 41 -1.71 -5.99 3.55
C PRO A 41 -0.98 -7.01 2.65
N VAL A 42 -0.33 -6.50 1.61
CA VAL A 42 0.37 -7.36 0.65
C VAL A 42 1.87 -7.08 0.60
N ALA A 43 2.30 -5.93 1.12
CA ALA A 43 3.70 -5.58 1.14
C ALA A 43 3.96 -4.50 2.18
N ILE A 44 5.21 -4.36 2.57
CA ILE A 44 5.63 -3.30 3.48
C ILE A 44 6.84 -2.64 2.85
N LEU A 45 6.76 -1.33 2.67
CA LEU A 45 7.87 -0.53 2.20
C LEU A 45 8.56 0.10 3.40
N VAL A 46 9.86 -0.11 3.52
CA VAL A 46 10.67 0.50 4.58
C VAL A 46 11.62 1.49 3.92
N VAL A 47 11.56 2.74 4.34
CA VAL A 47 12.41 3.80 3.84
C VAL A 47 13.38 4.21 4.94
N GLU A 48 14.67 4.11 4.65
CA GLU A 48 15.72 4.49 5.59
C GLU A 48 16.71 5.39 4.85
N GLY A 49 16.59 6.70 5.05
CA GLY A 49 17.39 7.66 4.32
C GLY A 49 17.10 7.57 2.82
N GLU A 50 18.13 7.25 2.03
CA GLU A 50 17.99 7.09 0.60
C GLU A 50 17.71 5.64 0.19
N ARG A 51 17.67 4.74 1.17
CA ARG A 51 17.43 3.32 0.91
C ARG A 51 15.97 2.97 1.06
N GLU A 52 15.51 2.11 0.19
CA GLU A 52 14.14 1.61 0.24
C GLU A 52 14.16 0.09 0.16
N TYR A 53 13.37 -0.54 1.00
CA TYR A 53 13.23 -1.99 1.04
C TYR A 53 11.78 -2.34 0.90
N LEU A 54 11.49 -3.27 0.01
CA LEU A 54 10.13 -3.77 -0.17
C LEU A 54 10.07 -5.22 0.28
N ALA A 55 9.26 -5.47 1.30
CA ALA A 55 9.02 -6.80 1.78
C ALA A 55 7.64 -7.24 1.30
N LEU A 56 7.60 -8.31 0.51
CA LEU A 56 6.33 -8.86 0.03
C LEU A 56 5.77 -9.82 1.07
N LEU A 57 4.47 -9.71 1.29
CA LEU A 57 3.75 -10.60 2.19
C LEU A 57 3.06 -11.69 1.38
N PRO A 58 2.66 -12.80 2.03
CA PRO A 58 1.90 -13.84 1.34
C PRO A 58 0.62 -13.26 0.71
N GLY A 59 0.37 -13.61 -0.53
CA GLY A 59 -0.79 -13.10 -1.25
C GLY A 59 -0.51 -11.86 -2.11
N ALA A 60 0.75 -11.39 -2.14
CA ALA A 60 1.09 -10.27 -3.01
C ALA A 60 0.91 -10.69 -4.48
N PRO A 61 0.33 -9.80 -5.32
CA PRO A 61 0.15 -10.12 -6.72
C PRO A 61 1.50 -10.18 -7.45
N GLU A 62 1.55 -11.00 -8.52
CA GLU A 62 2.78 -11.13 -9.30
C GLU A 62 3.16 -9.83 -10.01
N THR A 63 2.15 -8.99 -10.27
CA THR A 63 2.34 -7.72 -10.96
C THR A 63 2.55 -6.56 -9.99
N ILE A 64 3.00 -6.85 -8.77
CA ILE A 64 3.11 -5.81 -7.75
C ILE A 64 4.08 -4.69 -8.14
N ASP A 65 5.11 -5.00 -8.90
CA ASP A 65 6.06 -3.97 -9.36
C ASP A 65 5.38 -2.95 -10.26
N ASP A 66 4.53 -3.40 -11.17
CA ASP A 66 3.78 -2.50 -12.05
C ASP A 66 2.77 -1.67 -11.26
N LEU A 67 2.10 -2.30 -10.31
CA LEU A 67 1.14 -1.61 -9.45
C LEU A 67 1.84 -0.64 -8.52
N PHE A 68 3.06 -0.96 -8.09
CA PHE A 68 3.88 -0.10 -7.26
C PHE A 68 4.21 1.21 -7.96
N GLU A 69 4.49 1.16 -9.27
CA GLU A 69 4.72 2.37 -10.05
C GLU A 69 3.50 3.30 -10.02
N THR A 70 2.31 2.73 -10.05
CA THR A 70 1.07 3.50 -9.96
C THR A 70 0.94 4.18 -8.60
N LEU A 71 1.50 3.59 -7.54
CA LEU A 71 1.43 4.13 -6.20
C LEU A 71 2.59 5.07 -5.86
N ARG A 72 3.50 5.29 -6.78
CA ARG A 72 4.71 6.07 -6.50
C ARG A 72 4.41 7.45 -5.92
N ASP A 73 3.43 8.14 -6.48
CA ASP A 73 3.05 9.47 -6.00
C ASP A 73 2.49 9.43 -4.58
N ASP A 74 1.67 8.43 -4.28
CA ASP A 74 1.12 8.25 -2.94
C ASP A 74 2.21 7.93 -1.94
N ILE A 75 3.17 7.10 -2.35
CA ILE A 75 4.31 6.73 -1.51
C ILE A 75 5.16 7.95 -1.22
N GLU A 76 5.45 8.77 -2.22
CA GLU A 76 6.23 9.98 -2.02
C GLU A 76 5.53 10.95 -1.08
N ARG A 77 4.21 11.03 -1.17
CA ARG A 77 3.41 11.86 -0.27
C ARG A 77 3.52 11.36 1.18
N GLU A 78 3.44 10.05 1.39
CA GLU A 78 3.57 9.47 2.73
C GLU A 78 4.97 9.65 3.29
N LYS A 79 6.00 9.57 2.46
CA LYS A 79 7.38 9.84 2.90
C LYS A 79 7.51 11.26 3.44
N LYS A 80 6.97 12.23 2.71
CA LYS A 80 7.02 13.64 3.12
C LYS A 80 6.26 13.87 4.42
N ARG A 81 5.11 13.23 4.56
CA ARG A 81 4.30 13.32 5.77
C ARG A 81 5.05 12.76 6.97
N SER A 82 5.69 11.61 6.81
CA SER A 82 6.38 10.94 7.89
C SER A 82 7.69 11.63 8.25
N ALA A 83 8.33 12.29 7.29
CA ALA A 83 9.58 13.00 7.51
C ALA A 83 9.36 14.38 8.12
N GLY A 84 8.17 14.91 7.93
CA GLY A 84 7.82 16.24 8.43
C GLY A 84 7.40 16.21 9.87
#